data_d673ca9710da6fceaed334856273e111
#
_entry.id   d673ca9710da6fceaed334856273e111
#
_cell.length_a   1.000
_cell.length_b   1.000
_cell.length_c   1.000
_cell.angle_alpha   90.00
_cell.angle_beta   90.00
_cell.angle_gamma   90.00
#
_symmetry.space_group_name_H-M   'P 1'
#
loop_
_entity.id
_entity.type
_entity.pdbx_description
1 polymer ?
#
loop_
_entity_poly.entity_id
_entity_poly.type
_entity_poly.pdbx_seq_one_letter_code
_entity_poly.pdbx_strand_id
1 'polypeptide(L)'
;MRFAAPTLSGATTINIPKGTRAQVGELVFVTTIAGALKATANSIDLPAECTTIGMVGNGWSVGQINNLLDKLHATIAVTVTNTTETNSGVEEEADEPYRERILLAPESFSIGGTVGAYKYFARAFSPAICDVETANDKDANGNDIGGTVVVYTLTQSGLPSAELLNGLNNYFAAEDMRILCDKPSARAPQIVNYALNAELTLFTGANEA
;
A
#
# COMPACT_ATOMS: atom_id res chain seq x y z
N MET A 1 5.43 -3.81 -14.17
CA MET A 1 5.79 -3.28 -15.51
C MET A 1 5.73 -4.41 -16.54
N ARG A 2 5.18 -4.16 -17.71
CA ARG A 2 5.16 -5.08 -18.85
C ARG A 2 6.32 -4.76 -19.78
N PHE A 3 7.15 -5.77 -20.07
CA PHE A 3 8.17 -5.71 -21.10
C PHE A 3 7.68 -6.48 -22.33
N ALA A 4 7.86 -5.91 -23.51
CA ALA A 4 7.43 -6.53 -24.75
C ALA A 4 8.49 -6.39 -25.86
N ALA A 5 8.62 -7.46 -26.66
CA ALA A 5 9.48 -7.48 -27.84
C ALA A 5 8.71 -8.13 -29.00
N PRO A 6 7.88 -7.38 -29.74
CA PRO A 6 6.98 -7.91 -30.76
C PRO A 6 7.71 -8.58 -31.92
N THR A 7 8.98 -8.26 -32.14
CA THR A 7 9.81 -8.85 -33.19
C THR A 7 10.61 -10.07 -32.74
N LEU A 8 10.42 -10.53 -31.49
CA LEU A 8 11.11 -11.69 -30.95
C LEU A 8 10.61 -12.96 -31.64
N SER A 9 11.51 -13.74 -32.21
CA SER A 9 11.19 -14.97 -32.95
C SER A 9 12.21 -16.07 -32.72
N GLY A 10 11.82 -17.30 -33.01
CA GLY A 10 12.69 -18.46 -32.89
C GLY A 10 12.99 -18.88 -31.45
N ALA A 11 14.20 -19.35 -31.18
CA ALA A 11 14.66 -19.79 -29.87
C ALA A 11 15.28 -18.66 -29.04
N THR A 12 15.19 -17.42 -29.49
CA THR A 12 15.80 -16.26 -28.81
C THR A 12 15.09 -15.98 -27.50
N THR A 13 15.88 -15.77 -26.45
CA THR A 13 15.41 -15.37 -25.13
C THR A 13 16.12 -14.08 -24.73
N ILE A 14 15.38 -13.09 -24.25
CA ILE A 14 15.93 -11.84 -23.73
C ILE A 14 15.78 -11.86 -22.21
N ASN A 15 16.89 -11.86 -21.50
CA ASN A 15 16.87 -11.78 -20.04
C ASN A 15 16.64 -10.34 -19.59
N ILE A 16 15.78 -10.19 -18.61
CA ILE A 16 15.48 -8.93 -17.92
C ILE A 16 16.00 -9.08 -16.48
N PRO A 17 17.13 -8.48 -16.14
CA PRO A 17 17.68 -8.56 -14.80
C PRO A 17 16.78 -7.86 -13.77
N LYS A 18 16.86 -8.31 -12.51
CA LYS A 18 16.38 -7.50 -11.39
C LYS A 18 17.12 -6.14 -11.41
N GLY A 19 16.41 -5.05 -11.14
CA GLY A 19 16.98 -3.71 -11.19
C GLY A 19 16.93 -3.08 -12.58
N THR A 20 16.27 -3.70 -13.57
CA THR A 20 16.05 -3.07 -14.89
C THR A 20 15.22 -1.81 -14.73
N ARG A 21 15.70 -0.70 -15.33
CA ARG A 21 15.19 0.66 -15.09
C ARG A 21 14.26 1.13 -16.20
N ALA A 22 13.13 1.70 -15.78
CA ALA A 22 12.24 2.44 -16.64
C ALA A 22 11.99 3.82 -16.01
N GLN A 23 11.75 4.84 -16.84
CA GLN A 23 11.65 6.23 -16.42
C GLN A 23 10.32 6.85 -16.84
N VAL A 24 9.82 7.76 -16.01
CA VAL A 24 8.77 8.71 -16.34
C VAL A 24 9.10 10.05 -15.68
N GLY A 25 9.20 11.12 -16.47
CA GLY A 25 9.72 12.40 -15.96
C GLY A 25 11.12 12.22 -15.36
N GLU A 26 11.30 12.62 -14.12
CA GLU A 26 12.56 12.45 -13.37
C GLU A 26 12.59 11.18 -12.51
N LEU A 27 11.48 10.44 -12.44
CA LEU A 27 11.37 9.27 -11.59
C LEU A 27 11.81 8.00 -12.33
N VAL A 28 12.53 7.15 -11.59
CA VAL A 28 13.02 5.87 -12.08
C VAL A 28 12.34 4.74 -11.32
N PHE A 29 11.82 3.78 -12.06
CA PHE A 29 11.23 2.55 -11.55
C PHE A 29 12.13 1.37 -11.91
N VAL A 30 12.33 0.46 -10.95
CA VAL A 30 13.21 -0.71 -11.12
C VAL A 30 12.45 -2.00 -10.91
N THR A 31 12.77 -3.04 -11.69
CA THR A 31 12.20 -4.38 -11.47
C THR A 31 12.71 -4.99 -10.18
N THR A 32 11.82 -5.56 -9.37
CA THR A 32 12.17 -6.20 -8.08
C THR A 32 12.61 -7.65 -8.23
N ILE A 33 12.27 -8.28 -9.36
CA ILE A 33 12.69 -9.65 -9.71
C ILE A 33 13.20 -9.69 -11.14
N ALA A 34 13.98 -10.71 -11.44
CA ALA A 34 14.43 -11.00 -12.81
C ALA A 34 13.35 -11.78 -13.59
N GLY A 35 13.36 -11.64 -14.90
CA GLY A 35 12.50 -12.38 -15.82
C GLY A 35 13.14 -12.63 -17.16
N ALA A 36 12.45 -13.32 -18.07
CA ALA A 36 12.92 -13.59 -19.42
C ALA A 36 11.78 -13.51 -20.44
N LEU A 37 11.97 -12.71 -21.48
CA LEU A 37 11.10 -12.69 -22.66
C LEU A 37 11.46 -13.86 -23.58
N LYS A 38 10.45 -14.63 -23.94
CA LYS A 38 10.57 -15.76 -24.88
C LYS A 38 9.70 -15.49 -26.11
N ALA A 39 10.12 -16.01 -27.25
CA ALA A 39 9.37 -15.86 -28.51
C ALA A 39 7.93 -16.43 -28.44
N THR A 40 7.66 -17.35 -27.51
CA THR A 40 6.33 -17.93 -27.28
C THR A 40 5.35 -16.98 -26.56
N ALA A 41 5.86 -15.95 -25.89
CA ALA A 41 5.05 -15.05 -25.07
C ALA A 41 5.49 -13.59 -25.22
N ASN A 42 5.91 -13.11 -26.31
CA ASN A 42 6.34 -11.77 -26.72
C ASN A 42 6.25 -10.61 -25.66
N SER A 43 5.74 -10.89 -24.47
CA SER A 43 5.65 -9.97 -23.32
C SER A 43 5.74 -10.73 -21.99
N ILE A 44 6.21 -10.02 -20.96
CA ILE A 44 6.25 -10.50 -19.56
C ILE A 44 5.95 -9.35 -18.63
N ASP A 45 5.16 -9.62 -17.59
CA ASP A 45 4.87 -8.67 -16.52
C ASP A 45 5.79 -8.96 -15.33
N LEU A 46 6.51 -7.94 -14.88
CA LEU A 46 7.39 -8.00 -13.72
C LEU A 46 7.00 -6.91 -12.72
N PRO A 47 6.99 -7.23 -11.42
CA PRO A 47 6.78 -6.22 -10.39
C PRO A 47 7.94 -5.23 -10.39
N ALA A 48 7.63 -3.97 -10.06
CA ALA A 48 8.59 -2.89 -10.05
C ALA A 48 8.25 -1.90 -8.95
N GLU A 49 9.26 -1.21 -8.47
CA GLU A 49 9.16 -0.19 -7.44
C GLU A 49 9.84 1.11 -7.88
N CYS A 50 9.37 2.24 -7.36
CA CYS A 50 10.01 3.54 -7.55
C CYS A 50 11.29 3.60 -6.71
N THR A 51 12.39 4.15 -7.28
CA THR A 51 13.64 4.33 -6.53
C THR A 51 13.59 5.54 -5.58
N THR A 52 12.68 6.46 -5.83
CA THR A 52 12.46 7.62 -4.96
C THR A 52 11.44 7.25 -3.89
N ILE A 53 11.82 7.44 -2.63
CA ILE A 53 10.97 7.18 -1.46
C ILE A 53 9.88 8.25 -1.39
N GLY A 54 8.72 7.91 -0.82
CA GLY A 54 7.62 8.83 -0.64
C GLY A 54 6.47 8.61 -1.62
N MET A 55 5.53 9.54 -1.60
CA MET A 55 4.30 9.49 -2.41
C MET A 55 4.51 9.97 -3.85
N VAL A 56 5.66 10.56 -4.18
CA VAL A 56 5.96 11.15 -5.50
C VAL A 56 5.84 10.14 -6.65
N GLY A 57 6.07 8.85 -6.36
CA GLY A 57 5.92 7.76 -7.33
C GLY A 57 4.48 7.32 -7.59
N ASN A 58 3.47 7.82 -6.84
CA ASN A 58 2.08 7.42 -6.99
C ASN A 58 1.37 8.21 -8.11
N GLY A 59 0.24 7.65 -8.60
CA GLY A 59 -0.67 8.34 -9.50
C GLY A 59 -0.25 8.32 -10.98
N TRP A 60 0.80 7.60 -11.36
CA TRP A 60 1.16 7.44 -12.76
C TRP A 60 0.22 6.46 -13.45
N SER A 61 -0.63 6.96 -14.31
CA SER A 61 -1.63 6.16 -15.03
C SER A 61 -1.00 5.11 -15.95
N VAL A 62 -1.78 4.10 -16.31
CA VAL A 62 -1.35 3.01 -17.20
C VAL A 62 -0.75 3.57 -18.50
N GLY A 63 0.42 3.07 -18.90
CA GLY A 63 1.12 3.46 -20.12
C GLY A 63 2.07 4.65 -19.98
N GLN A 64 2.09 5.36 -18.85
CA GLN A 64 2.94 6.54 -18.68
C GLN A 64 4.42 6.18 -18.42
N ILE A 65 4.71 5.05 -17.77
CA ILE A 65 6.09 4.58 -17.57
C ILE A 65 6.49 3.78 -18.81
N ASN A 66 7.05 4.46 -19.80
CA ASN A 66 7.31 3.87 -21.12
C ASN A 66 8.72 4.10 -21.67
N ASN A 67 9.60 4.74 -20.91
CA ASN A 67 10.98 4.98 -21.29
C ASN A 67 11.91 3.94 -20.64
N LEU A 68 12.35 2.94 -21.40
CA LEU A 68 13.32 1.93 -20.95
C LEU A 68 14.73 2.51 -20.99
N LEU A 69 15.40 2.61 -19.84
CA LEU A 69 16.75 3.16 -19.73
C LEU A 69 17.84 2.15 -20.09
N ASP A 70 17.58 0.87 -19.82
CA ASP A 70 18.58 -0.19 -20.00
C ASP A 70 18.41 -0.87 -21.36
N LYS A 71 19.53 -1.06 -22.08
CA LYS A 71 19.54 -1.80 -23.33
C LYS A 71 19.59 -3.31 -23.04
N LEU A 72 18.47 -4.00 -23.19
CA LEU A 72 18.32 -5.40 -22.85
C LEU A 72 18.79 -6.36 -23.96
N HIS A 73 18.84 -5.90 -25.22
CA HIS A 73 19.32 -6.69 -26.37
C HIS A 73 20.05 -5.83 -27.38
N ALA A 74 20.96 -6.41 -28.12
CA ALA A 74 21.81 -5.66 -29.07
C ALA A 74 21.02 -5.11 -30.27
N THR A 75 20.14 -5.93 -30.84
CA THR A 75 19.42 -5.66 -32.10
C THR A 75 17.90 -5.67 -32.00
N ILE A 76 17.33 -6.30 -30.98
CA ILE A 76 15.87 -6.39 -30.79
C ILE A 76 15.44 -5.26 -29.86
N ALA A 77 14.50 -4.45 -30.33
CA ALA A 77 13.90 -3.40 -29.49
C ALA A 77 12.97 -4.03 -28.44
N VAL A 78 13.17 -3.67 -27.17
CA VAL A 78 12.30 -4.02 -26.06
C VAL A 78 11.61 -2.74 -25.62
N THR A 79 10.30 -2.83 -25.46
CA THR A 79 9.47 -1.75 -24.91
C THR A 79 9.07 -2.07 -23.49
N VAL A 80 8.82 -1.04 -22.69
CA VAL A 80 8.30 -1.17 -21.32
C VAL A 80 7.06 -0.32 -21.16
N THR A 81 6.12 -0.75 -20.33
CA THR A 81 4.96 0.04 -19.92
C THR A 81 4.45 -0.44 -18.56
N ASN A 82 3.84 0.46 -17.76
CA ASN A 82 3.10 0.03 -16.59
C ASN A 82 1.70 -0.43 -16.99
N THR A 83 1.24 -1.52 -16.38
CA THR A 83 -0.07 -2.15 -16.62
C THR A 83 -1.14 -1.74 -15.62
N THR A 84 -0.72 -1.15 -14.52
CA THR A 84 -1.57 -0.60 -13.45
C THR A 84 -1.13 0.82 -13.14
N GLU A 85 -2.02 1.61 -12.57
CA GLU A 85 -1.63 2.88 -11.96
C GLU A 85 -0.67 2.61 -10.80
N THR A 86 0.33 3.47 -10.62
CA THR A 86 1.28 3.36 -9.51
C THR A 86 0.66 3.83 -8.22
N ASN A 87 0.87 3.08 -7.14
CA ASN A 87 0.33 3.34 -5.82
C ASN A 87 1.27 2.79 -4.73
N SER A 88 0.83 2.84 -3.48
CA SER A 88 1.50 2.25 -2.31
C SER A 88 2.80 2.96 -1.88
N GLY A 89 3.20 4.06 -2.52
CA GLY A 89 4.24 4.92 -1.99
C GLY A 89 3.70 5.70 -0.79
N VAL A 90 4.47 5.75 0.29
CA VAL A 90 4.13 6.48 1.52
C VAL A 90 5.31 7.33 1.95
N GLU A 91 5.01 8.47 2.58
CA GLU A 91 6.05 9.31 3.17
C GLU A 91 6.66 8.63 4.40
N GLU A 92 7.84 9.07 4.77
CA GLU A 92 8.49 8.66 6.01
C GLU A 92 7.61 9.03 7.20
N GLU A 93 7.54 8.14 8.20
CA GLU A 93 6.75 8.34 9.41
C GLU A 93 7.27 9.58 10.16
N ALA A 94 6.38 10.52 10.45
CA ALA A 94 6.72 11.71 11.21
C ALA A 94 6.96 11.37 12.70
N ASP A 95 7.64 12.27 13.43
CA ASP A 95 8.06 12.07 14.83
C ASP A 95 6.88 11.77 15.77
N GLU A 96 5.73 12.42 15.63
CA GLU A 96 4.61 12.19 16.53
C GLU A 96 3.95 10.82 16.34
N PRO A 97 3.59 10.36 15.12
CA PRO A 97 3.16 8.98 14.89
C PRO A 97 4.19 7.95 15.36
N TYR A 98 5.49 8.21 15.15
CA TYR A 98 6.56 7.34 15.61
C TYR A 98 6.60 7.23 17.15
N ARG A 99 6.45 8.34 17.87
CA ARG A 99 6.35 8.34 19.34
C ARG A 99 5.14 7.57 19.85
N GLU A 100 3.97 7.77 19.22
CA GLU A 100 2.77 7.02 19.58
C GLU A 100 2.99 5.51 19.38
N ARG A 101 3.64 5.11 18.30
CA ARG A 101 3.97 3.71 18.04
C ARG A 101 4.97 3.14 19.05
N ILE A 102 5.97 3.93 19.48
CA ILE A 102 6.88 3.53 20.56
C ILE A 102 6.12 3.31 21.88
N LEU A 103 5.19 4.20 22.21
CA LEU A 103 4.37 4.05 23.43
C LEU A 103 3.46 2.82 23.37
N LEU A 104 3.01 2.41 22.19
CA LEU A 104 2.24 1.19 21.98
C LEU A 104 3.11 -0.07 21.92
N ALA A 105 4.42 0.04 21.73
CA ALA A 105 5.30 -1.12 21.57
C ALA A 105 5.20 -2.16 22.72
N PRO A 106 5.05 -1.79 24.01
CA PRO A 106 4.84 -2.78 25.08
C PRO A 106 3.61 -3.65 24.89
N GLU A 107 2.57 -3.14 24.23
CA GLU A 107 1.34 -3.91 23.94
C GLU A 107 1.60 -5.08 22.95
N SER A 108 2.64 -4.98 22.12
CA SER A 108 3.03 -6.04 21.20
C SER A 108 3.46 -7.34 21.88
N PHE A 109 3.89 -7.27 23.13
CA PHE A 109 4.26 -8.45 23.92
C PHE A 109 3.06 -9.21 24.51
N SER A 110 1.86 -8.69 24.31
CA SER A 110 0.64 -9.37 24.80
C SER A 110 0.34 -10.62 23.96
N ILE A 111 0.34 -11.78 24.60
CA ILE A 111 0.03 -13.08 23.97
C ILE A 111 -1.49 -13.25 23.77
N GLY A 112 -2.31 -12.37 24.35
CA GLY A 112 -3.77 -12.50 24.40
C GLY A 112 -4.55 -11.74 23.33
N GLY A 113 -3.92 -11.12 22.34
CA GLY A 113 -4.63 -10.37 21.30
C GLY A 113 -5.38 -9.16 21.83
N THR A 114 -4.70 -8.33 22.62
CA THR A 114 -5.30 -7.11 23.18
C THR A 114 -5.57 -6.07 22.10
N VAL A 115 -6.50 -5.17 22.35
CA VAL A 115 -6.79 -4.00 21.50
C VAL A 115 -5.50 -3.22 21.17
N GLY A 116 -4.63 -3.00 22.17
CA GLY A 116 -3.34 -2.31 22.01
C GLY A 116 -2.39 -3.05 21.06
N ALA A 117 -2.33 -4.38 21.17
CA ALA A 117 -1.49 -5.20 20.28
C ALA A 117 -1.92 -5.07 18.81
N TYR A 118 -3.23 -5.18 18.52
CA TYR A 118 -3.72 -4.99 17.15
C TYR A 118 -3.49 -3.58 16.61
N LYS A 119 -3.66 -2.55 17.47
CA LYS A 119 -3.34 -1.16 17.10
C LYS A 119 -1.84 -0.98 16.77
N TYR A 120 -0.98 -1.56 17.61
CA TYR A 120 0.47 -1.54 17.36
C TYR A 120 0.83 -2.22 16.04
N PHE A 121 0.39 -3.45 15.82
CA PHE A 121 0.71 -4.21 14.62
C PHE A 121 0.19 -3.55 13.33
N ALA A 122 -1.01 -2.99 13.36
CA ALA A 122 -1.55 -2.28 12.21
C ALA A 122 -0.71 -1.04 11.86
N ARG A 123 -0.32 -0.22 12.86
CA ARG A 123 0.55 0.94 12.65
C ARG A 123 1.98 0.56 12.26
N ALA A 124 2.50 -0.55 12.79
CA ALA A 124 3.82 -1.06 12.41
C ALA A 124 3.87 -1.62 10.98
N PHE A 125 2.73 -2.08 10.46
CA PHE A 125 2.63 -2.60 9.09
C PHE A 125 2.85 -1.53 8.02
N SER A 126 2.32 -0.32 8.23
CA SER A 126 2.48 0.77 7.26
C SER A 126 2.40 2.14 7.92
N PRO A 127 3.36 3.05 7.65
CA PRO A 127 3.32 4.43 8.13
C PRO A 127 2.17 5.25 7.52
N ALA A 128 1.52 4.77 6.46
CA ALA A 128 0.32 5.39 5.91
C ALA A 128 -0.87 5.32 6.87
N ILE A 129 -0.89 4.35 7.79
CA ILE A 129 -1.98 4.16 8.75
C ILE A 129 -1.82 5.17 9.89
N CYS A 130 -2.69 6.16 9.94
CA CYS A 130 -2.67 7.21 10.96
C CYS A 130 -3.57 6.90 12.15
N ASP A 131 -4.66 6.15 11.94
CA ASP A 131 -5.56 5.77 13.03
C ASP A 131 -6.05 4.34 12.89
N VAL A 132 -6.26 3.68 14.03
CA VAL A 132 -6.69 2.28 14.13
C VAL A 132 -7.68 2.11 15.25
N GLU A 133 -8.82 1.52 14.96
CA GLU A 133 -9.81 1.10 15.97
C GLU A 133 -10.14 -0.38 15.79
N THR A 134 -10.41 -1.06 16.90
CA THR A 134 -10.73 -2.49 16.92
C THR A 134 -12.06 -2.75 17.57
N ALA A 135 -12.82 -3.69 17.01
CA ALA A 135 -14.10 -4.13 17.55
C ALA A 135 -14.31 -5.61 17.23
N ASN A 136 -15.21 -6.25 17.95
CA ASN A 136 -15.72 -7.56 17.51
C ASN A 136 -16.61 -7.39 16.29
N ASP A 137 -16.65 -8.40 15.42
CA ASP A 137 -17.65 -8.44 14.36
C ASP A 137 -19.04 -8.69 14.96
N LYS A 138 -20.08 -8.26 14.26
CA LYS A 138 -21.45 -8.34 14.75
C LYS A 138 -22.29 -9.29 13.90
N ASP A 139 -23.18 -10.03 14.56
CA ASP A 139 -24.19 -10.84 13.88
C ASP A 139 -25.33 -9.96 13.30
N ALA A 140 -26.28 -10.58 12.60
CA ALA A 140 -27.42 -9.88 12.00
C ALA A 140 -28.33 -9.17 13.04
N ASN A 141 -28.21 -9.52 14.33
CA ASN A 141 -28.96 -8.92 15.43
C ASN A 141 -28.18 -7.81 16.15
N GLY A 142 -26.92 -7.57 15.72
CA GLY A 142 -26.03 -6.58 16.31
C GLY A 142 -25.25 -7.07 17.54
N ASN A 143 -25.27 -8.37 17.85
CA ASN A 143 -24.50 -8.95 18.95
C ASN A 143 -23.07 -9.24 18.49
N ASP A 144 -22.12 -9.14 19.41
CA ASP A 144 -20.71 -9.42 19.15
C ASP A 144 -20.49 -10.91 18.87
N ILE A 145 -19.74 -11.21 17.81
CA ILE A 145 -19.34 -12.58 17.48
C ILE A 145 -18.00 -12.86 18.16
N GLY A 146 -18.00 -13.77 19.14
CA GLY A 146 -16.78 -14.14 19.86
C GLY A 146 -15.69 -14.71 18.95
N GLY A 147 -14.42 -14.41 19.29
CA GLY A 147 -13.25 -14.85 18.51
C GLY A 147 -13.09 -14.13 17.18
N THR A 148 -13.82 -13.06 16.92
CA THR A 148 -13.61 -12.19 15.76
C THR A 148 -13.01 -10.85 16.19
N VAL A 149 -12.08 -10.32 15.40
CA VAL A 149 -11.49 -9.00 15.62
C VAL A 149 -11.51 -8.25 14.30
N VAL A 150 -12.27 -7.17 14.24
CA VAL A 150 -12.25 -6.25 13.10
C VAL A 150 -11.30 -5.11 13.42
N VAL A 151 -10.30 -4.90 12.58
CA VAL A 151 -9.32 -3.82 12.69
C VAL A 151 -9.67 -2.77 11.64
N TYR A 152 -10.29 -1.69 12.07
CA TYR A 152 -10.60 -0.55 11.20
C TYR A 152 -9.37 0.35 11.11
N THR A 153 -8.92 0.61 9.89
CA THR A 153 -7.74 1.44 9.65
C THR A 153 -8.11 2.67 8.84
N LEU A 154 -7.56 3.81 9.22
CA LEU A 154 -7.66 5.07 8.48
C LEU A 154 -6.25 5.49 8.04
N THR A 155 -6.13 6.03 6.84
CA THR A 155 -4.86 6.56 6.34
C THR A 155 -4.87 8.09 6.32
N GLN A 156 -3.69 8.71 6.25
CA GLN A 156 -3.58 10.16 6.12
C GLN A 156 -4.29 10.71 4.88
N SER A 157 -4.41 9.90 3.83
CA SER A 157 -5.12 10.25 2.59
C SER A 157 -6.63 9.94 2.63
N GLY A 158 -7.16 9.41 3.73
CA GLY A 158 -8.55 9.00 3.89
C GLY A 158 -8.73 7.49 4.01
N LEU A 159 -9.69 6.91 3.29
CA LEU A 159 -9.93 5.47 3.36
C LEU A 159 -8.76 4.65 2.81
N PRO A 160 -8.42 3.52 3.45
CA PRO A 160 -7.36 2.63 2.98
C PRO A 160 -7.70 2.00 1.63
N SER A 161 -6.70 1.79 0.78
CA SER A 161 -6.85 1.06 -0.47
C SER A 161 -7.15 -0.43 -0.21
N ALA A 162 -7.79 -1.08 -1.19
CA ALA A 162 -8.02 -2.53 -1.11
C ALA A 162 -6.71 -3.32 -1.01
N GLU A 163 -5.63 -2.82 -1.62
CA GLU A 163 -4.31 -3.43 -1.57
C GLU A 163 -3.70 -3.36 -0.16
N LEU A 164 -3.78 -2.21 0.51
CA LEU A 164 -3.33 -2.04 1.89
C LEU A 164 -4.11 -2.97 2.84
N LEU A 165 -5.44 -3.05 2.69
CA LEU A 165 -6.29 -3.94 3.48
C LEU A 165 -5.95 -5.43 3.25
N ASN A 166 -5.73 -5.83 2.01
CA ASN A 166 -5.33 -7.20 1.68
C ASN A 166 -3.94 -7.53 2.26
N GLY A 167 -2.99 -6.60 2.16
CA GLY A 167 -1.67 -6.75 2.77
C GLY A 167 -1.76 -6.92 4.29
N LEU A 168 -2.54 -6.08 4.95
CA LEU A 168 -2.75 -6.14 6.40
C LEU A 168 -3.47 -7.44 6.83
N ASN A 169 -4.46 -7.91 6.06
CA ASN A 169 -5.12 -9.19 6.31
C ASN A 169 -4.13 -10.37 6.19
N ASN A 170 -3.26 -10.36 5.19
CA ASN A 170 -2.22 -11.37 5.03
C ASN A 170 -1.20 -11.32 6.19
N TYR A 171 -0.85 -10.12 6.65
CA TYR A 171 0.03 -9.92 7.79
C TYR A 171 -0.55 -10.52 9.08
N PHE A 172 -1.83 -10.26 9.37
CA PHE A 172 -2.50 -10.85 10.55
C PHE A 172 -2.72 -12.36 10.42
N ALA A 173 -2.78 -12.90 9.19
CA ALA A 173 -2.93 -14.33 8.95
C ALA A 173 -1.61 -15.11 9.02
N ALA A 174 -0.46 -14.42 9.06
CA ALA A 174 0.86 -15.04 9.11
C ALA A 174 1.01 -15.89 10.39
N GLU A 175 1.72 -17.01 10.28
CA GLU A 175 1.81 -18.02 11.33
C GLU A 175 2.44 -17.50 12.63
N ASP A 176 3.38 -16.56 12.51
CA ASP A 176 4.09 -15.89 13.58
C ASP A 176 3.30 -14.75 14.26
N MET A 177 2.21 -14.29 13.60
CA MET A 177 1.37 -13.19 14.07
C MET A 177 -0.01 -13.67 14.55
N ARG A 178 -0.45 -14.80 14.04
CA ARG A 178 -1.82 -15.29 14.26
C ARG A 178 -2.03 -15.83 15.69
N ILE A 179 -2.96 -15.22 16.41
CA ILE A 179 -3.49 -15.76 17.65
C ILE A 179 -4.52 -16.84 17.32
N LEU A 180 -4.35 -18.05 17.87
CA LEU A 180 -5.16 -19.23 17.51
C LEU A 180 -6.67 -19.05 17.73
N CYS A 181 -7.05 -18.27 18.74
CA CYS A 181 -8.45 -18.06 19.10
C CYS A 181 -9.11 -16.91 18.34
N ASP A 182 -8.34 -16.07 17.66
CA ASP A 182 -8.82 -14.86 17.02
C ASP A 182 -8.89 -15.01 15.50
N LYS A 183 -9.90 -14.38 14.92
CA LYS A 183 -10.06 -14.22 13.46
C LYS A 183 -9.97 -12.74 13.13
N PRO A 184 -8.77 -12.17 13.03
CA PRO A 184 -8.60 -10.77 12.70
C PRO A 184 -8.97 -10.50 11.23
N SER A 185 -9.60 -9.36 10.98
CA SER A 185 -9.90 -8.87 9.64
C SER A 185 -9.73 -7.35 9.56
N ALA A 186 -8.91 -6.87 8.65
CA ALA A 186 -8.74 -5.46 8.39
C ALA A 186 -9.86 -4.96 7.46
N ARG A 187 -10.49 -3.86 7.83
CA ARG A 187 -11.59 -3.25 7.06
C ARG A 187 -11.45 -1.72 7.03
N ALA A 188 -12.00 -1.11 6.00
CA ALA A 188 -12.16 0.34 5.96
C ALA A 188 -13.27 0.78 6.93
N PRO A 189 -13.13 1.93 7.61
CA PRO A 189 -14.20 2.51 8.41
C PRO A 189 -15.32 3.03 7.52
N GLN A 190 -16.54 3.10 8.08
CA GLN A 190 -17.67 3.71 7.41
C GLN A 190 -17.64 5.23 7.57
N ILE A 191 -17.77 5.97 6.48
CA ILE A 191 -17.86 7.42 6.51
C ILE A 191 -19.26 7.82 6.97
N VAL A 192 -19.33 8.64 8.03
CA VAL A 192 -20.56 9.27 8.48
C VAL A 192 -20.45 10.77 8.20
N ASN A 193 -21.27 11.26 7.28
CA ASN A 193 -21.34 12.69 6.97
C ASN A 193 -22.23 13.42 7.98
N TYR A 194 -21.76 14.54 8.50
CA TYR A 194 -22.54 15.44 9.35
C TYR A 194 -22.35 16.89 8.90
N ALA A 195 -23.33 17.73 9.19
CA ALA A 195 -23.26 19.16 8.95
C ALA A 195 -23.08 19.88 10.30
N LEU A 196 -22.10 20.76 10.38
CA LEU A 196 -21.90 21.64 11.50
C LEU A 196 -22.36 23.04 11.11
N ASN A 197 -23.40 23.53 11.77
CA ASN A 197 -23.86 24.94 11.68
C ASN A 197 -23.49 25.65 12.98
N ALA A 198 -22.70 26.70 12.86
CA ALA A 198 -22.29 27.52 14.02
C ALA A 198 -22.59 28.99 13.74
N GLU A 199 -23.16 29.68 14.73
CA GLU A 199 -23.31 31.13 14.74
C GLU A 199 -22.27 31.74 15.68
N LEU A 200 -21.46 32.66 15.14
CA LEU A 200 -20.41 33.35 15.90
C LEU A 200 -20.85 34.75 16.20
N THR A 201 -20.89 35.09 17.48
CA THR A 201 -21.11 36.47 17.93
C THR A 201 -19.77 37.10 18.28
N LEU A 202 -19.34 38.08 17.52
CA LEU A 202 -18.09 38.79 17.76
C LEU A 202 -18.28 39.90 18.79
N PHE A 203 -17.23 40.18 19.58
CA PHE A 203 -17.20 41.34 20.44
C PHE A 203 -17.15 42.63 19.61
N THR A 204 -17.71 43.70 20.11
CA THR A 204 -17.68 45.02 19.45
C THR A 204 -16.25 45.45 19.17
N GLY A 205 -15.92 45.67 17.88
CA GLY A 205 -14.60 46.05 17.42
C GLY A 205 -13.70 44.88 16.92
N ALA A 206 -14.18 43.63 16.91
CA ALA A 206 -13.51 42.52 16.25
C ALA A 206 -13.74 42.61 14.74
N ASN A 207 -12.67 42.37 13.94
CA ASN A 207 -12.80 42.29 12.49
C ASN A 207 -13.17 40.85 12.09
N GLU A 208 -14.10 40.73 11.14
CA GLU A 208 -14.31 39.49 10.39
C GLU A 208 -13.11 39.27 9.50
N ALA A 209 -12.34 38.17 9.69
CA ALA A 209 -11.20 37.79 8.88
C ALA A 209 -11.59 36.72 7.86
#